data_5dd04b18d22221fd4e8f3791cc7fbb3a
#
_entry.id   5dd04b18d22221fd4e8f3791cc7fbb3a
#
_cell.length_a   1.000
_cell.length_b   1.000
_cell.length_c   1.000
_cell.angle_alpha   90.00
_cell.angle_beta   90.00
_cell.angle_gamma   90.00
#
_symmetry.space_group_name_H-M   'P 1'
#
loop_
_entity.id
_entity.type
_entity.pdbx_description
1 polymer ?
#
loop_
_entity_poly.entity_id
_entity_poly.type
_entity_poly.pdbx_seq_one_letter_code
_entity_poly.pdbx_strand_id
1 'polypeptide(L)'
;AINWLKPKLQPNAKIFTPMNFDTWHPYRLRTMGFDQPTFLMEPYNPPYYPPLFEKLGFSAVTRYVTKTVDDFEPSLDVWREFHTRAISQGYSVRPFNLANAAKEITWVYQLSTAMFRENYYYADISESEFRALYAGTAGRLDPDFFLYILDPQENPVGFCFFFFFHREPTTVNVKTFGVLPHVRGEGIGAALAYEVYKRFQAKGFLRANHCLLRAGNRADKFDGGLGEVTREYTLFS
;
A
#
# COMPACT_ATOMS: atom_id res chain seq x y z
N ALA A 1 8.71 -28.52 -12.65
CA ALA A 1 9.59 -27.41 -12.17
C ALA A 1 10.11 -27.69 -10.76
N ILE A 2 9.24 -27.94 -9.76
CA ILE A 2 9.64 -28.12 -8.34
C ILE A 2 10.59 -29.32 -8.16
N ASN A 3 10.30 -30.47 -8.77
CA ASN A 3 11.16 -31.64 -8.69
C ASN A 3 12.54 -31.43 -9.34
N TRP A 4 12.65 -30.51 -10.27
CA TRP A 4 13.92 -30.09 -10.86
C TRP A 4 14.71 -29.14 -9.96
N LEU A 5 14.01 -28.29 -9.17
CA LEU A 5 14.62 -27.35 -8.25
C LEU A 5 15.15 -27.99 -6.98
N LYS A 6 14.38 -28.94 -6.39
CA LYS A 6 14.72 -29.58 -5.09
C LYS A 6 16.18 -30.03 -4.95
N PRO A 7 16.78 -30.78 -5.92
CA PRO A 7 18.14 -31.20 -5.79
C PRO A 7 19.20 -30.12 -5.95
N LYS A 8 18.80 -28.89 -6.35
CA LYS A 8 19.70 -27.75 -6.53
C LYS A 8 19.67 -26.77 -5.36
N LEU A 9 18.75 -27.00 -4.43
CA LEU A 9 18.59 -26.13 -3.27
C LEU A 9 19.53 -26.58 -2.13
N GLN A 10 19.98 -25.60 -1.35
CA GLN A 10 20.68 -25.89 -0.10
C GLN A 10 19.75 -26.64 0.86
N PRO A 11 20.29 -27.47 1.77
CA PRO A 11 19.49 -28.08 2.82
C PRO A 11 18.68 -27.00 3.58
N ASN A 12 17.41 -27.26 3.78
CA ASN A 12 16.47 -26.34 4.45
C ASN A 12 16.13 -25.03 3.68
N ALA A 13 16.52 -24.90 2.41
CA ALA A 13 16.08 -23.78 1.59
C ALA A 13 14.56 -23.78 1.44
N LYS A 14 13.95 -22.58 1.55
CA LYS A 14 12.52 -22.38 1.34
C LYS A 14 12.28 -21.82 -0.06
N ILE A 15 11.20 -22.25 -0.68
CA ILE A 15 10.75 -21.72 -1.97
C ILE A 15 9.54 -20.85 -1.69
N PHE A 16 9.64 -19.55 -1.98
CA PHE A 16 8.50 -18.63 -1.88
C PHE A 16 7.89 -18.40 -3.26
N THR A 17 6.56 -18.44 -3.33
CA THR A 17 5.86 -18.36 -4.61
C THR A 17 4.45 -17.80 -4.45
N PRO A 18 3.93 -17.03 -5.47
CA PRO A 18 4.72 -16.42 -6.52
C PRO A 18 5.49 -15.21 -5.97
N MET A 19 6.72 -15.03 -6.40
CA MET A 19 7.52 -13.86 -6.04
C MET A 19 8.50 -13.56 -7.19
N ASN A 20 8.43 -12.34 -7.71
CA ASN A 20 9.37 -11.85 -8.70
C ASN A 20 10.49 -11.10 -7.98
N PHE A 21 11.56 -11.81 -7.60
CA PHE A 21 12.75 -11.34 -6.87
C PHE A 21 12.46 -10.92 -5.42
N ASP A 22 11.66 -9.88 -5.20
CA ASP A 22 11.43 -9.26 -3.89
C ASP A 22 10.03 -8.64 -3.76
N THR A 23 9.78 -7.92 -2.67
CA THR A 23 8.49 -7.28 -2.37
C THR A 23 8.24 -5.96 -3.09
N TRP A 24 9.23 -5.42 -3.81
CA TRP A 24 9.08 -4.24 -4.68
C TRP A 24 8.42 -4.60 -6.02
N HIS A 25 8.53 -5.87 -6.42
CA HIS A 25 7.96 -6.45 -7.62
C HIS A 25 6.64 -7.19 -7.34
N PRO A 26 5.87 -7.57 -8.35
CA PRO A 26 4.64 -8.36 -8.14
C PRO A 26 4.93 -9.69 -7.43
N TYR A 27 4.20 -9.96 -6.38
CA TYR A 27 4.23 -11.19 -5.61
C TYR A 27 2.84 -11.49 -5.04
N ARG A 28 2.60 -12.70 -4.55
CA ARG A 28 1.33 -13.21 -3.99
C ARG A 28 0.27 -13.57 -5.04
N LEU A 29 -0.59 -14.52 -4.71
CA LEU A 29 -1.80 -14.88 -5.48
C LEU A 29 -3.03 -14.28 -4.83
N ARG A 30 -4.00 -13.87 -5.64
CA ARG A 30 -5.36 -13.60 -5.19
C ARG A 30 -6.02 -14.91 -4.79
N THR A 31 -6.61 -14.99 -3.59
CA THR A 31 -7.22 -16.19 -3.01
C THR A 31 -8.70 -16.01 -2.71
N MET A 32 -9.21 -14.77 -2.65
CA MET A 32 -10.61 -14.45 -2.45
C MET A 32 -11.02 -13.19 -3.23
N GLY A 33 -12.33 -13.04 -3.48
CA GLY A 33 -12.93 -11.87 -4.14
C GLY A 33 -12.79 -11.89 -5.65
N PHE A 34 -12.74 -13.08 -6.30
CA PHE A 34 -12.57 -13.23 -7.75
C PHE A 34 -13.73 -12.66 -8.58
N ASP A 35 -14.87 -12.40 -7.97
CA ASP A 35 -16.03 -11.70 -8.52
C ASP A 35 -15.85 -10.18 -8.60
N GLN A 36 -14.88 -9.64 -7.84
CA GLN A 36 -14.62 -8.20 -7.82
C GLN A 36 -13.77 -7.77 -9.04
N PRO A 37 -14.04 -6.59 -9.64
CA PRO A 37 -13.22 -6.05 -10.72
C PRO A 37 -11.76 -5.90 -10.31
N THR A 38 -10.84 -6.23 -11.20
CA THR A 38 -9.41 -6.08 -10.94
C THR A 38 -9.00 -4.60 -11.07
N PHE A 39 -8.33 -4.05 -10.06
CA PHE A 39 -7.77 -2.71 -10.11
C PHE A 39 -6.33 -2.70 -10.68
N LEU A 40 -5.85 -1.54 -11.07
CA LEU A 40 -4.49 -1.37 -11.59
C LEU A 40 -3.43 -1.85 -10.59
N MET A 41 -2.46 -2.63 -11.05
CA MET A 41 -1.38 -3.24 -10.25
C MET A 41 -1.86 -4.30 -9.23
N GLU A 42 -3.09 -4.74 -9.28
CA GLU A 42 -3.55 -5.89 -8.49
C GLU A 42 -2.93 -7.19 -9.03
N PRO A 43 -2.45 -8.10 -8.17
CA PRO A 43 -2.11 -9.45 -8.62
C PRO A 43 -3.32 -10.14 -9.25
N TYR A 44 -3.16 -10.64 -10.46
CA TYR A 44 -4.20 -11.39 -11.16
C TYR A 44 -3.78 -12.82 -11.39
N ASN A 45 -4.68 -13.73 -11.08
CA ASN A 45 -4.57 -15.15 -11.38
C ASN A 45 -5.96 -15.80 -11.46
N PRO A 46 -6.12 -16.88 -12.22
CA PRO A 46 -7.36 -17.68 -12.21
C PRO A 46 -7.64 -18.28 -10.81
N PRO A 47 -8.93 -18.51 -10.45
CA PRO A 47 -9.32 -19.05 -9.15
C PRO A 47 -8.75 -20.45 -8.85
N TYR A 48 -8.37 -21.22 -9.86
CA TYR A 48 -7.81 -22.57 -9.68
C TYR A 48 -6.31 -22.57 -9.29
N TYR A 49 -5.62 -21.42 -9.33
CA TYR A 49 -4.19 -21.36 -8.99
C TYR A 49 -3.91 -21.68 -7.51
N PRO A 50 -4.57 -21.07 -6.51
CA PRO A 50 -4.33 -21.40 -5.12
C PRO A 50 -4.45 -22.89 -4.80
N PRO A 51 -5.52 -23.63 -5.20
CA PRO A 51 -5.61 -25.07 -5.02
C PRO A 51 -4.49 -25.88 -5.70
N LEU A 52 -3.95 -25.39 -6.83
CA LEU A 52 -2.80 -26.06 -7.46
C LEU A 52 -1.53 -25.94 -6.62
N PHE A 53 -1.30 -24.77 -6.01
CA PHE A 53 -0.15 -24.57 -5.13
C PHE A 53 -0.25 -25.47 -3.89
N GLU A 54 -1.42 -25.57 -3.28
CA GLU A 54 -1.67 -26.47 -2.15
C GLU A 54 -1.45 -27.95 -2.52
N LYS A 55 -1.94 -28.40 -3.68
CA LYS A 55 -1.70 -29.75 -4.20
C LYS A 55 -0.20 -30.05 -4.46
N LEU A 56 0.58 -29.03 -4.74
CA LEU A 56 2.03 -29.13 -4.91
C LEU A 56 2.78 -29.10 -3.58
N GLY A 57 2.08 -29.01 -2.45
CA GLY A 57 2.65 -29.04 -1.09
C GLY A 57 3.07 -27.69 -0.56
N PHE A 58 2.68 -26.59 -1.19
CA PHE A 58 2.89 -25.26 -0.65
C PHE A 58 1.82 -24.92 0.39
N SER A 59 2.20 -24.17 1.41
CA SER A 59 1.31 -23.65 2.45
C SER A 59 1.36 -22.13 2.51
N ALA A 60 0.30 -21.53 3.01
CA ALA A 60 0.22 -20.08 3.18
C ALA A 60 1.24 -19.60 4.22
N VAL A 61 2.06 -18.62 3.86
CA VAL A 61 3.09 -18.04 4.74
C VAL A 61 2.63 -16.68 5.29
N THR A 62 2.03 -15.86 4.45
CA THR A 62 1.46 -14.59 4.87
C THR A 62 0.28 -14.22 3.99
N ARG A 63 -0.67 -13.51 4.59
CA ARG A 63 -1.89 -13.05 3.94
C ARG A 63 -1.91 -11.54 3.82
N TYR A 64 -2.53 -11.08 2.75
CA TYR A 64 -2.80 -9.68 2.49
C TYR A 64 -4.26 -9.51 2.15
N VAL A 65 -4.82 -8.36 2.44
CA VAL A 65 -6.22 -8.05 2.18
C VAL A 65 -6.35 -6.73 1.42
N THR A 66 -7.43 -6.61 0.66
CA THR A 66 -7.97 -5.32 0.25
C THR A 66 -9.25 -5.09 1.04
N LYS A 67 -9.31 -3.96 1.72
CA LYS A 67 -10.51 -3.50 2.43
C LYS A 67 -11.20 -2.41 1.66
N THR A 68 -12.51 -2.41 1.67
CA THR A 68 -13.35 -1.43 0.99
C THR A 68 -14.16 -0.63 2.00
N VAL A 69 -14.17 0.69 1.82
CA VAL A 69 -14.98 1.64 2.59
C VAL A 69 -15.91 2.36 1.63
N ASP A 70 -17.21 2.30 1.88
CA ASP A 70 -18.25 2.92 1.03
C ASP A 70 -18.81 4.22 1.61
N ASP A 71 -18.58 4.50 2.90
CA ASP A 71 -18.96 5.75 3.57
C ASP A 71 -17.75 6.33 4.31
N PHE A 72 -17.38 7.55 3.99
CA PHE A 72 -16.18 8.19 4.53
C PHE A 72 -16.43 8.94 5.85
N GLU A 73 -17.67 9.33 6.15
CA GLU A 73 -17.96 10.15 7.33
C GLU A 73 -17.60 9.46 8.65
N PRO A 74 -17.94 8.17 8.88
CA PRO A 74 -17.55 7.51 10.12
C PRO A 74 -16.03 7.46 10.32
N SER A 75 -15.26 7.25 9.24
CA SER A 75 -13.79 7.28 9.30
C SER A 75 -13.27 8.68 9.61
N LEU A 76 -13.84 9.71 9.01
CA LEU A 76 -13.47 11.10 9.29
C LEU A 76 -13.75 11.49 10.73
N ASP A 77 -14.86 11.03 11.31
CA ASP A 77 -15.18 11.30 12.71
C ASP A 77 -14.16 10.67 13.67
N VAL A 78 -13.71 9.45 13.38
CA VAL A 78 -12.65 8.77 14.15
C VAL A 78 -11.34 9.56 14.12
N TRP A 79 -10.99 10.21 12.99
CA TRP A 79 -9.68 10.86 12.83
C TRP A 79 -9.68 12.38 13.09
N ARG A 80 -10.83 13.01 13.20
CA ARG A 80 -10.98 14.48 13.32
C ARG A 80 -10.14 15.05 14.47
N GLU A 81 -10.18 14.43 15.64
CA GLU A 81 -9.43 14.92 16.80
C GLU A 81 -7.92 14.78 16.61
N PHE A 82 -7.45 13.66 16.04
CA PHE A 82 -6.05 13.46 15.70
C PHE A 82 -5.56 14.50 14.69
N HIS A 83 -6.36 14.79 13.66
CA HIS A 83 -6.05 15.81 12.68
C HIS A 83 -5.94 17.18 13.33
N THR A 84 -6.93 17.62 14.11
CA THR A 84 -6.92 18.90 14.80
C THR A 84 -5.68 19.05 15.67
N ARG A 85 -5.31 18.01 16.41
CA ARG A 85 -4.11 18.00 17.26
C ARG A 85 -2.84 18.10 16.43
N ALA A 86 -2.69 17.32 15.37
CA ALA A 86 -1.50 17.36 14.51
C ALA A 86 -1.30 18.74 13.88
N ILE A 87 -2.36 19.36 13.36
CA ILE A 87 -2.29 20.74 12.82
C ILE A 87 -1.88 21.74 13.90
N SER A 88 -2.44 21.64 15.10
CA SER A 88 -2.07 22.54 16.23
C SER A 88 -0.60 22.37 16.67
N GLN A 89 0.00 21.23 16.41
CA GLN A 89 1.42 20.91 16.63
C GLN A 89 2.34 21.36 15.48
N GLY A 90 1.78 21.95 14.41
CA GLY A 90 2.52 22.46 13.26
C GLY A 90 2.74 21.46 12.13
N TYR A 91 2.13 20.26 12.19
CA TYR A 91 2.13 19.36 11.03
C TYR A 91 1.27 19.92 9.91
N SER A 92 1.64 19.63 8.68
CA SER A 92 0.91 20.09 7.49
C SER A 92 0.81 18.97 6.46
N VAL A 93 -0.22 19.04 5.60
CA VAL A 93 -0.37 18.09 4.49
C VAL A 93 -0.35 18.86 3.17
N ARG A 94 0.45 18.37 2.22
CA ARG A 94 0.52 18.95 0.88
C ARG A 94 0.61 17.90 -0.23
N PRO A 95 0.20 18.23 -1.45
CA PRO A 95 0.40 17.37 -2.60
C PRO A 95 1.87 17.30 -3.03
N PHE A 96 2.16 16.32 -3.90
CA PHE A 96 3.45 16.19 -4.59
C PHE A 96 3.74 17.44 -5.43
N ASN A 97 4.98 17.93 -5.39
CA ASN A 97 5.39 19.11 -6.15
C ASN A 97 6.14 18.70 -7.45
N LEU A 98 5.43 18.74 -8.58
CA LEU A 98 6.00 18.40 -9.89
C LEU A 98 7.18 19.29 -10.29
N ALA A 99 7.20 20.55 -9.86
CA ALA A 99 8.32 21.46 -10.16
C ALA A 99 9.65 20.99 -9.53
N ASN A 100 9.55 20.19 -8.45
CA ASN A 100 10.68 19.63 -7.72
C ASN A 100 10.73 18.09 -7.77
N ALA A 101 10.19 17.48 -8.84
CA ALA A 101 9.95 16.05 -8.93
C ALA A 101 11.19 15.18 -8.58
N ALA A 102 12.39 15.61 -8.95
CA ALA A 102 13.62 14.88 -8.63
C ALA A 102 13.83 14.74 -7.11
N LYS A 103 13.63 15.83 -6.33
CA LYS A 103 13.73 15.84 -4.87
C LYS A 103 12.56 15.06 -4.24
N GLU A 104 11.36 15.24 -4.76
CA GLU A 104 10.17 14.55 -4.27
C GLU A 104 10.30 13.02 -4.39
N ILE A 105 10.82 12.51 -5.50
CA ILE A 105 11.08 11.07 -5.69
C ILE A 105 12.14 10.56 -4.70
N THR A 106 13.20 11.33 -4.40
CA THR A 106 14.15 10.98 -3.34
C THR A 106 13.42 10.83 -1.99
N TRP A 107 12.52 11.75 -1.66
CA TRP A 107 11.73 11.64 -0.44
C TRP A 107 10.83 10.39 -0.42
N VAL A 108 10.16 10.07 -1.54
CA VAL A 108 9.35 8.84 -1.65
C VAL A 108 10.22 7.61 -1.42
N TYR A 109 11.43 7.55 -2.00
CA TYR A 109 12.39 6.48 -1.80
C TYR A 109 12.77 6.33 -0.31
N GLN A 110 13.21 7.43 0.32
CA GLN A 110 13.65 7.45 1.72
C GLN A 110 12.52 7.03 2.67
N LEU A 111 11.32 7.59 2.48
CA LEU A 111 10.15 7.23 3.27
C LEU A 111 9.76 5.76 3.07
N SER A 112 9.70 5.29 1.81
CA SER A 112 9.31 3.92 1.50
C SER A 112 10.27 2.90 2.10
N THR A 113 11.58 3.11 1.95
CA THR A 113 12.59 2.20 2.52
C THR A 113 12.54 2.19 4.05
N ALA A 114 12.37 3.34 4.71
CA ALA A 114 12.27 3.43 6.15
C ALA A 114 10.96 2.81 6.69
N MET A 115 9.83 3.07 6.03
CA MET A 115 8.51 2.60 6.47
C MET A 115 8.32 1.10 6.28
N PHE A 116 8.89 0.52 5.20
CA PHE A 116 8.63 -0.86 4.80
C PHE A 116 9.74 -1.85 5.20
N ARG A 117 10.83 -1.38 5.81
CA ARG A 117 11.94 -2.23 6.25
C ARG A 117 11.52 -3.40 7.14
N GLU A 118 10.48 -3.23 7.93
CA GLU A 118 9.93 -4.28 8.80
C GLU A 118 8.93 -5.22 8.10
N ASN A 119 8.69 -5.00 6.80
CA ASN A 119 7.79 -5.88 6.05
C ASN A 119 8.41 -7.26 5.85
N TYR A 120 7.54 -8.25 5.85
CA TYR A 120 7.93 -9.64 5.60
C TYR A 120 8.62 -9.78 4.23
N TYR A 121 9.82 -10.37 4.22
CA TYR A 121 10.68 -10.48 3.03
C TYR A 121 11.07 -9.14 2.37
N TYR A 122 11.13 -8.07 3.15
CA TYR A 122 11.72 -6.83 2.66
C TYR A 122 13.16 -7.10 2.18
N ALA A 123 13.50 -6.55 1.04
CA ALA A 123 14.86 -6.48 0.52
C ALA A 123 15.22 -5.01 0.31
N ASP A 124 16.47 -4.66 0.61
CA ASP A 124 16.96 -3.32 0.30
C ASP A 124 16.97 -3.12 -1.22
N ILE A 125 16.62 -1.90 -1.64
CA ILE A 125 16.65 -1.45 -3.03
C ILE A 125 17.49 -0.19 -3.11
N SER A 126 18.30 -0.04 -4.14
CA SER A 126 19.01 1.19 -4.38
C SER A 126 18.08 2.29 -4.90
N GLU A 127 18.43 3.57 -4.68
CA GLU A 127 17.62 4.68 -5.21
C GLU A 127 17.52 4.62 -6.75
N SER A 128 18.57 4.18 -7.43
CA SER A 128 18.57 4.04 -8.90
C SER A 128 17.58 2.97 -9.38
N GLU A 129 17.53 1.82 -8.71
CA GLU A 129 16.54 0.76 -9.01
C GLU A 129 15.12 1.23 -8.69
N PHE A 130 14.93 1.88 -7.53
CA PHE A 130 13.62 2.45 -7.16
C PHE A 130 13.14 3.44 -8.22
N ARG A 131 14.01 4.36 -8.66
CA ARG A 131 13.68 5.32 -9.72
C ARG A 131 13.34 4.62 -11.04
N ALA A 132 14.07 3.57 -11.41
CA ALA A 132 13.80 2.79 -12.62
C ALA A 132 12.41 2.10 -12.56
N LEU A 133 12.03 1.53 -11.42
CA LEU A 133 10.71 0.91 -11.22
C LEU A 133 9.55 1.89 -11.41
N TYR A 134 9.74 3.15 -10.98
CA TYR A 134 8.67 4.15 -11.00
C TYR A 134 8.82 5.21 -12.11
N ALA A 135 9.83 5.11 -12.98
CA ALA A 135 10.10 6.08 -14.05
C ALA A 135 8.90 6.30 -14.98
N GLY A 136 8.18 5.23 -15.33
CA GLY A 136 6.96 5.31 -16.15
C GLY A 136 5.74 5.91 -15.44
N THR A 137 5.77 5.97 -14.11
CA THR A 137 4.65 6.47 -13.29
C THR A 137 4.78 7.97 -13.02
N ALA A 138 6.00 8.46 -12.81
CA ALA A 138 6.25 9.85 -12.42
C ALA A 138 5.72 10.88 -13.44
N GLY A 139 5.83 10.60 -14.74
CA GLY A 139 5.32 11.48 -15.81
C GLY A 139 3.79 11.46 -15.99
N ARG A 140 3.09 10.57 -15.28
CA ARG A 140 1.62 10.41 -15.34
C ARG A 140 0.96 10.68 -13.99
N LEU A 141 1.75 11.06 -12.99
CA LEU A 141 1.25 11.34 -11.64
C LEU A 141 0.45 12.64 -11.66
N ASP A 142 -0.82 12.56 -11.28
CA ASP A 142 -1.56 13.74 -10.84
C ASP A 142 -1.10 14.06 -9.41
N PRO A 143 -0.52 15.25 -9.15
CA PRO A 143 -0.05 15.64 -7.82
C PRO A 143 -1.10 15.48 -6.73
N ASP A 144 -2.36 15.68 -7.08
CA ASP A 144 -3.48 15.56 -6.16
C ASP A 144 -3.71 14.15 -5.63
N PHE A 145 -3.13 13.14 -6.28
CA PHE A 145 -3.22 11.73 -5.87
C PHE A 145 -2.00 11.26 -5.05
N PHE A 146 -1.13 12.18 -4.70
CA PHE A 146 0.00 11.91 -3.83
C PHE A 146 0.13 12.99 -2.77
N LEU A 147 -0.11 12.63 -1.50
CA LEU A 147 -0.07 13.56 -0.37
C LEU A 147 1.07 13.18 0.57
N TYR A 148 1.87 14.18 0.97
CA TYR A 148 2.78 14.09 2.10
C TYR A 148 2.15 14.66 3.34
N ILE A 149 2.55 14.12 4.51
CA ILE A 149 2.45 14.81 5.78
C ILE A 149 3.85 15.25 6.20
N LEU A 150 4.00 16.53 6.56
CA LEU A 150 5.24 17.18 6.94
C LEU A 150 5.23 17.48 8.43
N ASP A 151 6.40 17.40 9.07
CA ASP A 151 6.60 17.86 10.42
C ASP A 151 6.69 19.40 10.51
N PRO A 152 6.76 19.99 11.71
CA PRO A 152 6.89 21.45 11.89
C PRO A 152 8.16 22.06 11.27
N GLN A 153 9.15 21.25 10.91
CA GLN A 153 10.38 21.65 10.22
C GLN A 153 10.30 21.42 8.70
N GLU A 154 9.10 21.17 8.17
CA GLU A 154 8.83 20.88 6.75
C GLU A 154 9.50 19.61 6.20
N ASN A 155 9.93 18.68 7.07
CA ASN A 155 10.42 17.39 6.60
C ASN A 155 9.25 16.42 6.39
N PRO A 156 9.27 15.62 5.31
CA PRO A 156 8.22 14.62 5.08
C PRO A 156 8.38 13.44 6.06
N VAL A 157 7.34 13.18 6.84
CA VAL A 157 7.30 12.10 7.82
C VAL A 157 6.33 10.98 7.46
N GLY A 158 5.62 11.13 6.34
CA GLY A 158 4.74 10.12 5.81
C GLY A 158 4.14 10.54 4.48
N PHE A 159 3.51 9.59 3.79
CA PHE A 159 2.79 9.87 2.56
C PHE A 159 1.65 8.88 2.31
N CYS A 160 0.73 9.30 1.43
CA CYS A 160 -0.29 8.47 0.83
C CYS A 160 -0.25 8.63 -0.68
N PHE A 161 -0.22 7.51 -1.39
CA PHE A 161 -0.41 7.45 -2.83
C PHE A 161 -1.68 6.66 -3.14
N PHE A 162 -2.54 7.26 -3.95
CA PHE A 162 -3.79 6.67 -4.40
C PHE A 162 -4.04 6.98 -5.88
N PHE A 163 -4.93 6.24 -6.50
CA PHE A 163 -5.31 6.43 -7.90
C PHE A 163 -6.75 5.94 -8.12
N PHE A 164 -7.37 6.36 -9.21
CA PHE A 164 -8.64 5.80 -9.66
C PHE A 164 -8.50 5.20 -11.05
N PHE A 165 -9.48 4.44 -11.46
CA PHE A 165 -9.52 3.82 -12.76
C PHE A 165 -10.76 4.32 -13.52
N HIS A 166 -10.60 4.70 -14.79
CA HIS A 166 -11.69 5.28 -15.59
C HIS A 166 -12.94 4.40 -15.70
N ARG A 167 -12.79 3.09 -15.54
CA ARG A 167 -13.92 2.15 -15.54
C ARG A 167 -14.71 2.14 -14.22
N GLU A 168 -14.13 2.66 -13.14
CA GLU A 168 -14.74 2.80 -11.82
C GLU A 168 -14.48 4.22 -11.31
N PRO A 169 -15.10 5.24 -11.93
CA PRO A 169 -14.75 6.66 -11.71
C PRO A 169 -15.05 7.14 -10.30
N THR A 170 -15.92 6.45 -9.56
CA THR A 170 -16.29 6.77 -8.18
C THR A 170 -15.50 5.99 -7.14
N THR A 171 -14.61 5.07 -7.57
CA THR A 171 -13.79 4.24 -6.69
C THR A 171 -12.33 4.71 -6.72
N VAL A 172 -11.76 5.01 -5.57
CA VAL A 172 -10.34 5.32 -5.40
C VAL A 172 -9.61 4.12 -4.78
N ASN A 173 -8.38 3.88 -5.24
CA ASN A 173 -7.53 2.79 -4.75
C ASN A 173 -6.34 3.39 -4.01
N VAL A 174 -6.26 3.21 -2.69
CA VAL A 174 -5.12 3.59 -1.86
C VAL A 174 -4.05 2.52 -2.00
N LYS A 175 -2.98 2.84 -2.72
CA LYS A 175 -1.90 1.90 -3.05
C LYS A 175 -0.83 1.85 -1.99
N THR A 176 -0.48 3.01 -1.45
CA THR A 176 0.59 3.13 -0.45
C THR A 176 0.18 4.16 0.58
N PHE A 177 0.32 3.79 1.84
CA PHE A 177 0.08 4.67 2.96
C PHE A 177 1.05 4.32 4.10
N GLY A 178 1.60 5.34 4.72
CA GLY A 178 2.41 5.13 5.92
C GLY A 178 3.03 6.41 6.45
N VAL A 179 3.53 6.27 7.68
CA VAL A 179 4.32 7.29 8.38
C VAL A 179 5.59 6.66 8.94
N LEU A 180 6.63 7.45 9.11
CA LEU A 180 7.92 7.01 9.65
C LEU A 180 7.77 6.40 11.06
N PRO A 181 8.64 5.43 11.43
CA PRO A 181 8.55 4.74 12.71
C PRO A 181 8.50 5.66 13.94
N HIS A 182 9.26 6.76 13.95
CA HIS A 182 9.37 7.64 15.09
C HIS A 182 8.11 8.48 15.38
N VAL A 183 7.21 8.68 14.40
CA VAL A 183 5.92 9.38 14.60
C VAL A 183 4.73 8.42 14.71
N ARG A 184 5.00 7.11 14.76
CA ARG A 184 3.93 6.10 14.92
C ARG A 184 3.38 6.14 16.35
N GLY A 185 2.06 6.03 16.48
CA GLY A 185 1.37 6.06 17.78
C GLY A 185 0.96 7.46 18.25
N GLU A 186 1.42 8.52 17.60
CA GLU A 186 1.11 9.91 17.93
C GLU A 186 -0.15 10.45 17.21
N GLY A 187 -0.79 9.63 16.37
CA GLY A 187 -1.98 10.01 15.60
C GLY A 187 -1.65 10.69 14.26
N ILE A 188 -0.36 10.82 13.89
CA ILE A 188 0.06 11.49 12.65
C ILE A 188 -0.44 10.74 11.40
N GLY A 189 -0.46 9.40 11.45
CA GLY A 189 -1.08 8.59 10.40
C GLY A 189 -2.58 8.85 10.27
N ALA A 190 -3.30 8.99 11.39
CA ALA A 190 -4.73 9.32 11.39
C ALA A 190 -4.98 10.73 10.83
N ALA A 191 -4.10 11.69 11.13
CA ALA A 191 -4.18 13.05 10.57
C ALA A 191 -3.99 13.04 9.05
N LEU A 192 -3.03 12.28 8.52
CA LEU A 192 -2.86 12.09 7.07
C LEU A 192 -4.10 11.41 6.46
N ALA A 193 -4.65 10.37 7.12
CA ALA A 193 -5.84 9.66 6.67
C ALA A 193 -7.04 10.60 6.55
N TYR A 194 -7.24 11.48 7.54
CA TYR A 194 -8.29 12.50 7.51
C TYR A 194 -8.20 13.38 6.25
N GLU A 195 -7.03 13.95 5.96
CA GLU A 195 -6.81 14.79 4.78
C GLU A 195 -7.01 14.02 3.46
N VAL A 196 -6.58 12.77 3.41
CA VAL A 196 -6.79 11.89 2.25
C VAL A 196 -8.28 11.68 1.99
N TYR A 197 -9.05 11.36 3.02
CA TYR A 197 -10.50 11.11 2.89
C TYR A 197 -11.29 12.40 2.58
N LYS A 198 -10.89 13.52 3.18
CA LYS A 198 -11.46 14.86 2.78
C LYS A 198 -11.22 15.11 1.31
N ARG A 199 -10.07 14.73 0.77
CA ARG A 199 -9.78 14.85 -0.66
C ARG A 199 -10.62 13.90 -1.51
N PHE A 200 -10.88 12.68 -1.02
CA PHE A 200 -11.79 11.76 -1.71
C PHE A 200 -13.18 12.35 -1.85
N GLN A 201 -13.75 12.89 -0.77
CA GLN A 201 -15.04 13.57 -0.80
C GLN A 201 -15.04 14.78 -1.78
N ALA A 202 -14.02 15.62 -1.70
CA ALA A 202 -13.91 16.80 -2.55
C ALA A 202 -13.83 16.46 -4.05
N LYS A 203 -13.25 15.29 -4.39
CA LYS A 203 -13.18 14.77 -5.78
C LYS A 203 -14.39 13.94 -6.19
N GLY A 204 -15.37 13.74 -5.32
CA GLY A 204 -16.62 13.01 -5.62
C GLY A 204 -16.47 11.50 -5.62
N PHE A 205 -15.41 10.94 -4.99
CA PHE A 205 -15.33 9.50 -4.79
C PHE A 205 -16.34 9.04 -3.75
N LEU A 206 -16.91 7.85 -3.96
CA LEU A 206 -17.92 7.23 -3.11
C LEU A 206 -17.39 5.97 -2.40
N ARG A 207 -16.28 5.42 -2.92
CA ARG A 207 -15.69 4.17 -2.45
C ARG A 207 -14.18 4.28 -2.39
N ALA A 208 -13.56 3.74 -1.34
CA ALA A 208 -12.12 3.61 -1.23
C ALA A 208 -11.70 2.16 -1.00
N ASN A 209 -10.80 1.64 -1.84
CA ASN A 209 -10.13 0.38 -1.64
C ASN A 209 -8.76 0.61 -1.02
N HIS A 210 -8.51 0.08 0.17
CA HIS A 210 -7.20 0.03 0.81
C HIS A 210 -6.47 -1.22 0.35
N CYS A 211 -5.58 -1.06 -0.64
CA CYS A 211 -5.05 -2.16 -1.42
C CYS A 211 -3.88 -2.87 -0.75
N LEU A 212 -3.96 -4.20 -0.73
CA LEU A 212 -2.85 -5.10 -0.46
C LEU A 212 -2.21 -4.91 0.93
N LEU A 213 -3.03 -4.60 1.93
CA LEU A 213 -2.62 -4.50 3.33
C LEU A 213 -2.17 -5.89 3.84
N ARG A 214 -1.04 -5.97 4.54
CA ARG A 214 -0.70 -7.22 5.22
C ARG A 214 -1.66 -7.42 6.40
N ALA A 215 -2.34 -8.55 6.44
CA ALA A 215 -3.27 -8.88 7.50
C ALA A 215 -2.58 -8.85 8.88
N GLY A 216 -3.22 -8.21 9.85
CA GLY A 216 -2.67 -8.02 11.20
C GLY A 216 -1.57 -6.95 11.32
N ASN A 217 -1.28 -6.18 10.27
CA ASN A 217 -0.38 -5.03 10.34
C ASN A 217 -1.12 -3.79 10.89
N ARG A 218 -0.35 -2.81 11.37
CA ARG A 218 -0.91 -1.50 11.82
C ARG A 218 -1.69 -0.78 10.73
N ALA A 219 -1.26 -0.91 9.47
CA ALA A 219 -1.96 -0.37 8.31
C ALA A 219 -3.36 -0.99 8.10
N ASP A 220 -3.66 -2.13 8.72
CA ASP A 220 -4.97 -2.76 8.71
C ASP A 220 -6.06 -1.91 9.40
N LYS A 221 -5.67 -0.91 10.19
CA LYS A 221 -6.54 0.06 10.85
C LYS A 221 -6.61 1.42 10.15
N PHE A 222 -6.00 1.56 8.97
CA PHE A 222 -5.97 2.82 8.24
C PHE A 222 -7.35 3.28 7.73
N ASP A 223 -8.30 2.38 7.69
CA ASP A 223 -9.71 2.65 7.37
C ASP A 223 -10.55 3.08 8.59
N GLY A 224 -9.91 3.35 9.73
CA GLY A 224 -10.60 3.57 11.02
C GLY A 224 -11.14 2.27 11.64
N GLY A 225 -10.82 1.11 11.05
CA GLY A 225 -11.36 -0.18 11.45
C GLY A 225 -12.75 -0.47 10.86
N LEU A 226 -13.21 0.33 9.90
CA LEU A 226 -14.57 0.30 9.36
C LEU A 226 -14.68 -0.40 7.99
N GLY A 227 -13.55 -0.64 7.31
CA GLY A 227 -13.55 -1.27 6.00
C GLY A 227 -13.81 -2.77 6.04
N GLU A 228 -14.58 -3.25 5.07
CA GLU A 228 -14.84 -4.66 4.85
C GLU A 228 -13.76 -5.31 3.99
N VAL A 229 -13.33 -6.54 4.35
CA VAL A 229 -12.40 -7.32 3.52
C VAL A 229 -13.15 -7.81 2.27
N THR A 230 -12.78 -7.29 1.12
CA THR A 230 -13.38 -7.65 -0.18
C THR A 230 -12.48 -8.54 -1.02
N ARG A 231 -11.17 -8.59 -0.74
CA ARG A 231 -10.22 -9.46 -1.45
C ARG A 231 -9.13 -9.95 -0.50
N GLU A 232 -8.67 -11.18 -0.74
CA GLU A 232 -7.50 -11.73 -0.05
C GLU A 232 -6.43 -12.18 -1.05
N TYR A 233 -5.20 -12.13 -0.59
CA TYR A 233 -4.03 -12.56 -1.35
C TYR A 233 -3.07 -13.32 -0.44
N THR A 234 -2.37 -14.29 -0.99
CA THR A 234 -1.49 -15.18 -0.22
C THR A 234 -0.13 -15.33 -0.90
N LEU A 235 0.92 -15.25 -0.10
CA LEU A 235 2.24 -15.74 -0.43
C LEU A 235 2.38 -17.15 0.13
N PHE A 236 2.89 -18.08 -0.65
CA PHE A 236 3.05 -19.48 -0.30
C PHE A 236 4.53 -19.87 -0.14
N SER A 237 4.79 -20.87 0.69
CA SER A 237 6.09 -21.53 0.80
C SER A 237 5.94 -23.04 1.02
#